data_4c322b6a920e5749f7764de6e268175f
#
_entry.id   4c322b6a920e5749f7764de6e268175f
#
_cell.length_a   1.000
_cell.length_b   1.000
_cell.length_c   1.000
_cell.angle_alpha   90.00
_cell.angle_beta   90.00
_cell.angle_gamma   90.00
#
_symmetry.space_group_name_H-M   'P 1'
#
loop_
_entity.id
_entity.type
_entity.pdbx_description
1 polymer ?
#
loop_
_entity_poly.entity_id
_entity_poly.type
_entity_poly.pdbx_seq_one_letter_code
_entity_poly.pdbx_strand_id
1 'polypeptide(L)'
;MASAATTAAAEWEAEARKVLVARKPAFGLPTACPTCLPALLYLRMAKVPFDIHVDTSFPDADHIPYVEFGECVAFNNEKGGVIEYLKEEKIVDLTSNLPSDSYPDLLSTKAMVSTWLADALQYELWVVTDRSVAQDIYFSDLSWPIGKILHWKKTRDVKQLLGITKLNAAEREDEIYRKANAAYDALSMRLGDQAFLFGNSPTDVDALFLGHVLFVLNALPGTSTLRSYLQNYDNLVNFAERMKVQLLAVDSSSGGSGSSAPSSSSMPRKGTSSGQSYKPKPRAKKERTEEEKKFRQRTKYFLATQLVAVLVFLLIMGGVDSPELDDEYDVEYED
;
A
#
# COMPACT_ATOMS: atom_id res chain seq x y z
N MET A 1 42.74 19.38 18.14
CA MET A 1 42.48 19.20 16.68
C MET A 1 41.78 17.88 16.35
N ALA A 2 41.88 16.82 17.15
CA ALA A 2 41.16 15.54 16.90
C ALA A 2 39.65 15.62 17.13
N SER A 3 39.16 16.46 18.05
CA SER A 3 37.71 16.58 18.38
C SER A 3 36.88 17.22 17.27
N ALA A 4 37.43 18.19 16.51
CA ALA A 4 36.71 18.86 15.44
C ALA A 4 36.57 17.99 14.17
N ALA A 5 37.54 17.11 13.92
CA ALA A 5 37.48 16.18 12.80
C ALA A 5 36.45 15.04 13.04
N THR A 6 36.28 14.62 14.29
CA THR A 6 35.29 13.58 14.67
C THR A 6 33.88 14.13 14.64
N THR A 7 33.67 15.43 15.03
CA THR A 7 32.34 16.07 14.90
C THR A 7 31.96 16.32 13.44
N ALA A 8 32.89 16.79 12.61
CA ALA A 8 32.65 17.02 11.20
C ALA A 8 32.35 15.68 10.44
N ALA A 9 33.04 14.58 10.79
CA ALA A 9 32.77 13.27 10.22
C ALA A 9 31.38 12.73 10.66
N ALA A 10 31.02 12.94 11.94
CA ALA A 10 29.68 12.53 12.45
C ALA A 10 28.54 13.40 11.87
N GLU A 11 28.80 14.70 11.65
CA GLU A 11 27.86 15.59 10.97
C GLU A 11 27.71 15.22 9.48
N TRP A 12 28.80 14.88 8.80
CA TRP A 12 28.80 14.38 7.43
C TRP A 12 28.06 13.02 7.31
N GLU A 13 28.27 12.10 8.24
CA GLU A 13 27.52 10.81 8.28
C GLU A 13 26.05 11.01 8.61
N ALA A 14 25.69 11.95 9.45
CA ALA A 14 24.29 12.31 9.75
C ALA A 14 23.61 12.97 8.53
N GLU A 15 24.32 13.81 7.80
CA GLU A 15 23.83 14.49 6.59
C GLU A 15 23.65 13.53 5.41
N ALA A 16 24.36 12.38 5.42
CA ALA A 16 24.24 11.33 4.41
C ALA A 16 23.14 10.29 4.72
N ARG A 17 22.43 10.42 5.85
CA ARG A 17 21.43 9.43 6.26
C ARG A 17 20.19 9.53 5.41
N LYS A 18 19.88 8.45 4.68
CA LYS A 18 18.69 8.35 3.84
C LYS A 18 17.51 7.90 4.68
N VAL A 19 16.36 8.48 4.45
CA VAL A 19 15.09 8.09 5.09
C VAL A 19 14.11 7.66 4.03
N LEU A 20 13.67 6.41 4.09
CA LEU A 20 12.56 5.93 3.28
C LEU A 20 11.26 6.17 4.05
N VAL A 21 10.41 7.02 3.54
CA VAL A 21 9.06 7.19 4.05
C VAL A 21 8.12 6.26 3.30
N ALA A 22 7.48 5.37 4.04
CA ALA A 22 6.65 4.31 3.50
C ALA A 22 5.34 4.16 4.30
N ARG A 23 4.43 3.35 3.79
CA ARG A 23 3.22 2.97 4.51
C ARG A 23 3.56 1.93 5.59
N LYS A 24 2.67 1.82 6.56
CA LYS A 24 2.84 0.98 7.74
C LYS A 24 3.08 -0.51 7.43
N PRO A 25 3.68 -1.24 8.38
CA PRO A 25 3.82 -2.68 8.31
C PRO A 25 2.46 -3.38 8.31
N ALA A 26 2.32 -4.43 7.50
CA ALA A 26 1.17 -5.34 7.52
C ALA A 26 1.56 -6.69 6.89
N PHE A 27 0.79 -7.72 7.15
CA PHE A 27 0.95 -9.08 6.59
C PHE A 27 2.37 -9.67 6.75
N GLY A 28 3.05 -9.33 7.86
CA GLY A 28 4.42 -9.77 8.13
C GLY A 28 5.50 -9.14 7.25
N LEU A 29 5.17 -8.05 6.56
CA LEU A 29 6.09 -7.25 5.76
C LEU A 29 6.36 -5.90 6.44
N PRO A 30 7.57 -5.33 6.31
CA PRO A 30 7.91 -4.00 6.86
C PRO A 30 7.03 -2.87 6.31
N THR A 31 6.56 -3.06 5.09
CA THR A 31 5.48 -2.31 4.45
C THR A 31 4.75 -3.25 3.50
N ALA A 32 3.43 -3.23 3.50
CA ALA A 32 2.62 -4.03 2.58
C ALA A 32 2.07 -3.22 1.40
N CYS A 33 2.55 -1.99 1.21
CA CYS A 33 2.16 -1.19 0.06
C CYS A 33 2.88 -1.70 -1.20
N PRO A 34 2.15 -1.98 -2.31
CA PRO A 34 2.74 -2.48 -3.56
C PRO A 34 3.80 -1.56 -4.18
N THR A 35 3.75 -0.26 -3.91
CA THR A 35 4.74 0.71 -4.39
C THR A 35 5.87 0.92 -3.40
N CYS A 36 5.61 0.84 -2.08
CA CYS A 36 6.63 1.03 -1.05
C CYS A 36 7.59 -0.15 -0.95
N LEU A 37 7.08 -1.36 -1.10
CA LEU A 37 7.88 -2.58 -0.93
C LEU A 37 9.02 -2.68 -1.96
N PRO A 38 8.83 -2.43 -3.26
CA PRO A 38 9.93 -2.39 -4.23
C PRO A 38 11.01 -1.36 -3.90
N ALA A 39 10.64 -0.15 -3.47
CA ALA A 39 11.60 0.89 -3.09
C ALA A 39 12.46 0.45 -1.89
N LEU A 40 11.84 -0.15 -0.87
CA LEU A 40 12.55 -0.72 0.27
C LEU A 40 13.52 -1.83 -0.15
N LEU A 41 13.05 -2.77 -0.98
CA LEU A 41 13.86 -3.89 -1.45
C LEU A 41 15.04 -3.41 -2.31
N TYR A 42 14.82 -2.42 -3.16
CA TYR A 42 15.86 -1.80 -3.98
C TYR A 42 17.00 -1.23 -3.14
N LEU A 43 16.68 -0.43 -2.11
CA LEU A 43 17.68 0.13 -1.21
C LEU A 43 18.42 -0.95 -0.42
N ARG A 44 17.74 -2.02 -0.01
CA ARG A 44 18.38 -3.16 0.68
C ARG A 44 19.27 -4.00 -0.23
N MET A 45 18.85 -4.27 -1.47
CA MET A 45 19.68 -4.94 -2.47
C MET A 45 20.94 -4.14 -2.78
N ALA A 46 20.83 -2.82 -2.81
CA ALA A 46 21.94 -1.89 -2.98
C ALA A 46 22.83 -1.75 -1.73
N LYS A 47 22.45 -2.35 -0.60
CA LYS A 47 23.14 -2.25 0.70
C LYS A 47 23.35 -0.81 1.16
N VAL A 48 22.43 0.07 0.80
CA VAL A 48 22.42 1.47 1.24
C VAL A 48 21.91 1.53 2.67
N PRO A 49 22.60 2.22 3.61
CA PRO A 49 22.03 2.46 4.93
C PRO A 49 20.90 3.48 4.85
N PHE A 50 19.77 3.18 5.44
CA PHE A 50 18.60 4.07 5.52
C PHE A 50 17.74 3.71 6.72
N ASP A 51 16.97 4.69 7.19
CA ASP A 51 15.92 4.49 8.19
C ASP A 51 14.55 4.41 7.51
N ILE A 52 13.61 3.71 8.13
CA ILE A 52 12.23 3.61 7.63
C ILE A 52 11.34 4.46 8.55
N HIS A 53 10.66 5.45 7.96
CA HIS A 53 9.61 6.21 8.62
C HIS A 53 8.24 5.82 8.06
N VAL A 54 7.25 5.72 8.94
CA VAL A 54 5.88 5.39 8.55
C VAL A 54 5.06 6.67 8.51
N ASP A 55 4.48 6.99 7.35
CA ASP A 55 3.51 8.07 7.22
C ASP A 55 2.09 7.52 7.15
N THR A 56 1.27 7.95 8.10
CA THR A 56 -0.16 7.61 8.21
C THR A 56 -1.07 8.82 7.97
N SER A 57 -0.49 10.01 7.72
CA SER A 57 -1.25 11.26 7.62
C SER A 57 -2.10 11.34 6.36
N PHE A 58 -1.61 10.81 5.25
CA PHE A 58 -2.27 10.86 3.94
C PHE A 58 -2.38 9.46 3.33
N PRO A 59 -3.39 8.69 3.68
CA PRO A 59 -3.49 7.28 3.32
C PRO A 59 -3.62 7.02 1.81
N ASP A 60 -4.19 7.93 1.05
CA ASP A 60 -4.36 7.84 -0.42
C ASP A 60 -3.33 8.65 -1.23
N ALA A 61 -2.31 9.22 -0.55
CA ALA A 61 -1.28 10.01 -1.22
C ALA A 61 -0.47 9.17 -2.22
N ASP A 62 -0.35 9.65 -3.43
CA ASP A 62 0.38 9.02 -4.53
C ASP A 62 1.90 9.30 -4.51
N HIS A 63 2.33 10.33 -3.76
CA HIS A 63 3.74 10.64 -3.56
C HIS A 63 4.49 9.64 -2.65
N ILE A 64 3.75 8.81 -1.86
CA ILE A 64 4.34 7.76 -1.04
C ILE A 64 4.52 6.47 -1.88
N PRO A 65 5.70 5.82 -1.84
CA PRO A 65 6.89 6.13 -1.02
C PRO A 65 7.69 7.34 -1.51
N TYR A 66 8.49 7.91 -0.61
CA TYR A 66 9.54 8.84 -1.01
C TYR A 66 10.80 8.60 -0.18
N VAL A 67 11.95 9.00 -0.74
CA VAL A 67 13.25 8.91 -0.08
C VAL A 67 13.83 10.30 0.10
N GLU A 68 14.15 10.64 1.35
CA GLU A 68 14.85 11.86 1.71
C GLU A 68 16.36 11.58 1.80
N PHE A 69 17.17 12.41 1.20
CA PHE A 69 18.63 12.33 1.27
C PHE A 69 19.25 13.74 1.14
N GLY A 70 19.86 14.19 2.22
CA GLY A 70 20.33 15.56 2.31
C GLY A 70 19.20 16.57 2.06
N GLU A 71 19.39 17.48 1.11
CA GLU A 71 18.39 18.49 0.73
C GLU A 71 17.43 17.99 -0.38
N CYS A 72 17.62 16.77 -0.88
CA CYS A 72 16.85 16.21 -1.99
C CYS A 72 15.77 15.22 -1.51
N VAL A 73 14.67 15.15 -2.24
CA VAL A 73 13.57 14.20 -2.00
C VAL A 73 13.17 13.55 -3.32
N ALA A 74 13.14 12.22 -3.35
CA ALA A 74 12.68 11.44 -4.49
C ALA A 74 11.25 10.96 -4.25
N PHE A 75 10.25 11.51 -4.93
CA PHE A 75 8.85 11.13 -4.78
C PHE A 75 8.43 10.02 -5.74
N ASN A 76 7.46 9.19 -5.32
CA ASN A 76 6.95 8.10 -6.15
C ASN A 76 6.16 8.58 -7.39
N ASN A 77 5.48 9.72 -7.30
CA ASN A 77 4.66 10.27 -8.38
C ASN A 77 5.44 11.15 -9.38
N GLU A 78 6.77 11.22 -9.25
CA GLU A 78 7.64 11.98 -10.14
C GLU A 78 8.49 11.07 -11.02
N LYS A 79 8.68 11.44 -12.29
CA LYS A 79 9.68 10.91 -13.26
C LYS A 79 10.03 9.41 -13.12
N GLY A 80 9.04 8.54 -13.09
CA GLY A 80 9.27 7.10 -12.98
C GLY A 80 9.43 6.56 -11.55
N GLY A 81 9.24 7.42 -10.53
CA GLY A 81 9.24 7.05 -9.12
C GLY A 81 10.63 7.03 -8.48
N VAL A 82 10.64 6.62 -7.21
CA VAL A 82 11.83 6.65 -6.35
C VAL A 82 13.04 5.94 -6.97
N ILE A 83 12.85 4.76 -7.55
CA ILE A 83 13.95 3.96 -8.08
C ILE A 83 14.62 4.65 -9.26
N GLU A 84 13.83 5.19 -10.20
CA GLU A 84 14.39 5.89 -11.37
C GLU A 84 15.10 7.18 -10.97
N TYR A 85 14.52 7.93 -10.03
CA TYR A 85 15.16 9.14 -9.51
C TYR A 85 16.53 8.83 -8.90
N LEU A 86 16.64 7.79 -8.06
CA LEU A 86 17.91 7.40 -7.45
C LEU A 86 18.96 6.95 -8.49
N LYS A 87 18.52 6.37 -9.61
CA LYS A 87 19.41 6.01 -10.74
C LYS A 87 19.85 7.23 -11.53
N GLU A 88 18.93 8.14 -11.88
CA GLU A 88 19.24 9.36 -12.64
C GLU A 88 20.22 10.25 -11.91
N GLU A 89 20.04 10.43 -10.60
CA GLU A 89 20.95 11.20 -9.73
C GLU A 89 22.23 10.42 -9.37
N LYS A 90 22.40 9.19 -9.89
CA LYS A 90 23.57 8.32 -9.63
C LYS A 90 23.85 8.06 -8.14
N ILE A 91 22.81 8.10 -7.34
CA ILE A 91 22.91 7.83 -5.90
C ILE A 91 22.98 6.32 -5.67
N VAL A 92 22.15 5.57 -6.42
CA VAL A 92 22.10 4.12 -6.40
C VAL A 92 21.72 3.62 -7.80
N ASP A 93 22.55 2.80 -8.39
CA ASP A 93 22.25 2.12 -9.66
C ASP A 93 22.71 0.66 -9.62
N LEU A 94 21.74 -0.25 -9.48
CA LEU A 94 21.98 -1.70 -9.49
C LEU A 94 22.25 -2.24 -10.90
N THR A 95 21.94 -1.46 -11.95
CA THR A 95 22.08 -1.89 -13.34
C THR A 95 23.40 -1.49 -13.98
N SER A 96 24.22 -0.71 -13.29
CA SER A 96 25.49 -0.18 -13.82
C SER A 96 26.49 -1.23 -14.28
N ASN A 97 26.44 -2.43 -13.71
CA ASN A 97 27.33 -3.55 -14.05
C ASN A 97 26.75 -4.52 -15.07
N LEU A 98 25.56 -4.23 -15.61
CA LEU A 98 24.91 -5.11 -16.58
C LEU A 98 25.56 -4.97 -17.97
N PRO A 99 25.83 -6.08 -18.70
CA PRO A 99 26.29 -6.02 -20.07
C PRO A 99 25.32 -5.24 -20.97
N SER A 100 25.85 -4.42 -21.86
CA SER A 100 25.05 -3.59 -22.77
C SER A 100 24.07 -4.41 -23.63
N ASP A 101 24.40 -5.63 -23.97
CA ASP A 101 23.56 -6.53 -24.76
C ASP A 101 22.31 -6.99 -23.98
N SER A 102 22.36 -6.99 -22.66
CA SER A 102 21.24 -7.37 -21.80
C SER A 102 20.27 -6.20 -21.49
N TYR A 103 20.66 -4.98 -21.85
CA TYR A 103 19.86 -3.79 -21.52
C TYR A 103 18.47 -3.74 -22.20
N PRO A 104 18.32 -4.11 -23.50
CA PRO A 104 17.00 -4.19 -24.13
C PRO A 104 16.08 -5.21 -23.44
N ASP A 105 16.64 -6.36 -23.03
CA ASP A 105 15.91 -7.39 -22.29
C ASP A 105 15.50 -6.93 -20.90
N LEU A 106 16.37 -6.21 -20.20
CA LEU A 106 16.06 -5.60 -18.92
C LEU A 106 14.88 -4.64 -19.05
N LEU A 107 14.91 -3.76 -20.05
CA LEU A 107 13.86 -2.77 -20.26
C LEU A 107 12.51 -3.41 -20.59
N SER A 108 12.52 -4.44 -21.46
CA SER A 108 11.30 -5.17 -21.81
C SER A 108 10.74 -5.95 -20.63
N THR A 109 11.60 -6.60 -19.84
CA THR A 109 11.20 -7.31 -18.61
C THR A 109 10.64 -6.33 -17.57
N LYS A 110 11.29 -5.18 -17.41
CA LYS A 110 10.80 -4.12 -16.51
C LYS A 110 9.43 -3.61 -16.94
N ALA A 111 9.23 -3.34 -18.22
CA ALA A 111 7.94 -2.93 -18.76
C ALA A 111 6.86 -3.98 -18.48
N MET A 112 7.16 -5.27 -18.69
CA MET A 112 6.23 -6.36 -18.41
C MET A 112 5.84 -6.43 -16.92
N VAL A 113 6.79 -6.33 -16.00
CA VAL A 113 6.53 -6.32 -14.54
C VAL A 113 5.72 -5.09 -14.15
N SER A 114 6.08 -3.90 -14.66
CA SER A 114 5.46 -2.63 -14.32
C SER A 114 4.09 -2.40 -14.98
N THR A 115 3.71 -3.22 -15.98
CA THR A 115 2.39 -3.15 -16.61
C THR A 115 1.57 -4.40 -16.30
N TRP A 116 1.90 -5.55 -16.85
CA TRP A 116 1.05 -6.76 -16.78
C TRP A 116 0.85 -7.25 -15.34
N LEU A 117 1.92 -7.33 -14.56
CA LEU A 117 1.83 -7.75 -13.16
C LEU A 117 1.27 -6.65 -12.27
N ALA A 118 1.59 -5.39 -12.55
CA ALA A 118 1.05 -4.26 -11.79
C ALA A 118 -0.46 -4.10 -12.02
N ASP A 119 -0.94 -4.24 -13.27
CA ASP A 119 -2.36 -4.20 -13.60
C ASP A 119 -3.13 -5.32 -12.91
N ALA A 120 -2.61 -6.55 -12.94
CA ALA A 120 -3.21 -7.69 -12.27
C ALA A 120 -3.26 -7.50 -10.75
N LEU A 121 -2.21 -6.95 -10.16
CA LEU A 121 -2.17 -6.64 -8.74
C LEU A 121 -3.18 -5.55 -8.35
N GLN A 122 -3.28 -4.49 -9.16
CA GLN A 122 -4.28 -3.44 -8.96
C GLN A 122 -5.70 -3.99 -9.07
N TYR A 123 -5.94 -4.86 -10.05
CA TYR A 123 -7.23 -5.51 -10.23
C TYR A 123 -7.61 -6.38 -9.02
N GLU A 124 -6.74 -7.27 -8.58
CA GLU A 124 -6.95 -8.11 -7.40
C GLU A 124 -7.19 -7.28 -6.14
N LEU A 125 -6.33 -6.29 -5.87
CA LEU A 125 -6.38 -5.51 -4.64
C LEU A 125 -7.64 -4.64 -4.53
N TRP A 126 -8.08 -4.02 -5.64
CA TRP A 126 -9.12 -3.00 -5.59
C TRP A 126 -10.47 -3.44 -6.16
N VAL A 127 -10.49 -4.48 -7.01
CA VAL A 127 -11.72 -4.89 -7.71
C VAL A 127 -12.23 -6.26 -7.24
N VAL A 128 -11.35 -7.23 -7.08
CA VAL A 128 -11.69 -8.62 -6.74
C VAL A 128 -11.73 -8.85 -5.24
N THR A 129 -10.62 -8.51 -4.55
CA THR A 129 -10.49 -8.77 -3.11
C THR A 129 -11.51 -7.96 -2.33
N ASP A 130 -12.06 -8.54 -1.28
CA ASP A 130 -12.82 -7.77 -0.31
C ASP A 130 -11.96 -6.63 0.25
N ARG A 131 -12.57 -5.60 0.79
CA ARG A 131 -11.84 -4.42 1.27
C ARG A 131 -10.80 -4.69 2.35
N SER A 132 -10.74 -5.89 2.93
CA SER A 132 -9.91 -6.18 4.11
C SER A 132 -8.45 -5.85 3.86
N VAL A 133 -7.87 -6.33 2.74
CA VAL A 133 -6.45 -6.08 2.41
C VAL A 133 -6.18 -4.59 2.21
N ALA A 134 -6.97 -3.91 1.39
CA ALA A 134 -6.81 -2.48 1.16
C ALA A 134 -7.09 -1.66 2.43
N GLN A 135 -8.04 -2.09 3.27
CA GLN A 135 -8.34 -1.47 4.55
C GLN A 135 -7.13 -1.53 5.49
N ASP A 136 -6.49 -2.67 5.59
CA ASP A 136 -5.35 -2.86 6.49
C ASP A 136 -4.12 -2.05 6.06
N ILE A 137 -3.92 -1.89 4.75
CA ILE A 137 -2.77 -1.15 4.21
C ILE A 137 -3.00 0.36 4.26
N TYR A 138 -4.18 0.84 3.84
CA TYR A 138 -4.41 2.25 3.54
C TYR A 138 -5.36 2.96 4.49
N PHE A 139 -6.36 2.28 5.07
CA PHE A 139 -7.51 2.95 5.68
C PHE A 139 -7.80 2.54 7.13
N SER A 140 -6.97 1.69 7.76
CA SER A 140 -7.23 1.19 9.11
C SER A 140 -7.25 2.30 10.17
N ASP A 141 -6.50 3.40 9.93
CA ASP A 141 -6.41 4.53 10.86
C ASP A 141 -7.51 5.58 10.63
N LEU A 142 -8.36 5.36 9.61
CA LEU A 142 -9.46 6.25 9.27
C LEU A 142 -10.78 5.80 9.89
N SER A 143 -11.64 6.79 10.19
CA SER A 143 -13.01 6.50 10.59
C SER A 143 -13.75 5.77 9.46
N TRP A 144 -14.59 4.79 9.85
CA TRP A 144 -15.31 3.89 8.93
C TRP A 144 -15.95 4.56 7.69
N PRO A 145 -16.67 5.68 7.77
CA PRO A 145 -17.30 6.25 6.58
C PRO A 145 -16.27 6.80 5.58
N ILE A 146 -15.18 7.41 6.07
CA ILE A 146 -14.14 8.00 5.21
C ILE A 146 -13.40 6.89 4.46
N GLY A 147 -12.96 5.84 5.16
CA GLY A 147 -12.28 4.71 4.54
C GLY A 147 -13.12 4.03 3.44
N LYS A 148 -14.46 3.94 3.61
CA LYS A 148 -15.36 3.42 2.57
C LYS A 148 -15.40 4.29 1.32
N ILE A 149 -15.49 5.61 1.50
CA ILE A 149 -15.56 6.57 0.40
C ILE A 149 -14.25 6.54 -0.40
N LEU A 150 -13.11 6.58 0.30
CA LEU A 150 -11.79 6.54 -0.36
C LEU A 150 -11.57 5.21 -1.10
N HIS A 151 -11.96 4.08 -0.50
CA HIS A 151 -11.89 2.79 -1.16
C HIS A 151 -12.76 2.76 -2.44
N TRP A 152 -14.00 3.22 -2.35
CA TRP A 152 -14.91 3.28 -3.51
C TRP A 152 -14.34 4.16 -4.63
N LYS A 153 -13.83 5.36 -4.28
CA LYS A 153 -13.14 6.26 -5.23
C LYS A 153 -11.98 5.53 -5.90
N LYS A 154 -11.09 4.93 -5.11
CA LYS A 154 -9.91 4.22 -5.64
C LYS A 154 -10.29 3.04 -6.53
N THR A 155 -11.31 2.26 -6.16
CA THR A 155 -11.83 1.16 -6.98
C THR A 155 -12.33 1.68 -8.34
N ARG A 156 -13.03 2.82 -8.35
CA ARG A 156 -13.49 3.45 -9.59
C ARG A 156 -12.31 3.92 -10.45
N ASP A 157 -11.35 4.60 -9.84
CA ASP A 157 -10.15 5.09 -10.53
C ASP A 157 -9.36 3.93 -11.15
N VAL A 158 -9.22 2.81 -10.43
CA VAL A 158 -8.55 1.60 -10.94
C VAL A 158 -9.34 0.97 -12.08
N LYS A 159 -10.67 0.85 -11.98
CA LYS A 159 -11.49 0.35 -13.08
C LYS A 159 -11.33 1.20 -14.35
N GLN A 160 -11.32 2.51 -14.19
CA GLN A 160 -11.09 3.44 -15.29
C GLN A 160 -9.69 3.28 -15.89
N LEU A 161 -8.65 3.20 -15.05
CA LEU A 161 -7.26 2.98 -15.47
C LEU A 161 -7.12 1.68 -16.29
N LEU A 162 -7.74 0.60 -15.82
CA LEU A 162 -7.71 -0.71 -16.47
C LEU A 162 -8.68 -0.82 -17.67
N GLY A 163 -9.46 0.23 -17.97
CA GLY A 163 -10.45 0.23 -19.04
C GLY A 163 -11.61 -0.73 -18.82
N ILE A 164 -11.98 -0.98 -17.56
CA ILE A 164 -13.05 -1.90 -17.18
C ILE A 164 -14.39 -1.15 -17.16
N THR A 165 -15.31 -1.61 -18.00
CA THR A 165 -16.71 -1.15 -18.08
C THR A 165 -17.67 -2.28 -17.72
N LYS A 166 -18.97 -1.98 -17.58
CA LYS A 166 -19.97 -3.00 -17.33
C LYS A 166 -20.08 -4.03 -18.48
N LEU A 167 -19.80 -3.58 -19.72
CA LEU A 167 -19.95 -4.40 -20.93
C LEU A 167 -18.77 -5.33 -21.17
N ASN A 168 -17.55 -4.94 -20.77
CA ASN A 168 -16.33 -5.71 -21.08
C ASN A 168 -15.64 -6.31 -19.83
N ALA A 169 -16.30 -6.29 -18.67
CA ALA A 169 -15.66 -6.66 -17.41
C ALA A 169 -15.05 -8.07 -17.44
N ALA A 170 -15.78 -9.07 -17.93
CA ALA A 170 -15.30 -10.44 -18.01
C ALA A 170 -14.14 -10.61 -19.00
N GLU A 171 -14.22 -9.99 -20.17
CA GLU A 171 -13.16 -10.04 -21.18
C GLU A 171 -11.87 -9.38 -20.69
N ARG A 172 -12.00 -8.23 -20.00
CA ARG A 172 -10.84 -7.53 -19.42
C ARG A 172 -10.21 -8.30 -18.27
N GLU A 173 -11.03 -8.95 -17.44
CA GLU A 173 -10.54 -9.84 -16.39
C GLU A 173 -9.72 -10.98 -16.96
N ASP A 174 -10.26 -11.69 -17.95
CA ASP A 174 -9.56 -12.79 -18.62
C ASP A 174 -8.25 -12.31 -19.26
N GLU A 175 -8.25 -11.15 -19.90
CA GLU A 175 -7.05 -10.56 -20.49
C GLU A 175 -5.99 -10.22 -19.44
N ILE A 176 -6.39 -9.60 -18.31
CA ILE A 176 -5.48 -9.24 -17.21
C ILE A 176 -4.82 -10.48 -16.65
N TYR A 177 -5.59 -11.52 -16.33
CA TYR A 177 -5.04 -12.75 -15.78
C TYR A 177 -4.20 -13.53 -16.79
N ARG A 178 -4.59 -13.57 -18.05
CA ARG A 178 -3.80 -14.19 -19.12
C ARG A 178 -2.44 -13.51 -19.29
N LYS A 179 -2.40 -12.18 -19.27
CA LYS A 179 -1.14 -11.41 -19.32
C LYS A 179 -0.27 -11.65 -18.08
N ALA A 180 -0.86 -11.68 -16.89
CA ALA A 180 -0.14 -11.97 -15.67
C ALA A 180 0.47 -13.37 -15.65
N ASN A 181 -0.28 -14.39 -16.09
CA ASN A 181 0.23 -15.75 -16.19
C ASN A 181 1.37 -15.87 -17.22
N ALA A 182 1.22 -15.23 -18.38
CA ALA A 182 2.28 -15.17 -19.38
C ALA A 182 3.55 -14.45 -18.87
N ALA A 183 3.39 -13.43 -18.03
CA ALA A 183 4.51 -12.76 -17.38
C ALA A 183 5.21 -13.67 -16.36
N TYR A 184 4.47 -14.43 -15.55
CA TYR A 184 5.09 -15.40 -14.63
C TYR A 184 5.83 -16.50 -15.39
N ASP A 185 5.29 -17.00 -16.48
CA ASP A 185 5.95 -17.99 -17.33
C ASP A 185 7.28 -17.46 -17.90
N ALA A 186 7.26 -16.27 -18.49
CA ALA A 186 8.45 -15.62 -19.02
C ALA A 186 9.51 -15.33 -17.93
N LEU A 187 9.08 -14.89 -16.75
CA LEU A 187 9.98 -14.60 -15.61
C LEU A 187 10.54 -15.89 -15.00
N SER A 188 9.74 -16.97 -14.94
CA SER A 188 10.19 -18.29 -14.51
C SER A 188 11.27 -18.86 -15.44
N MET A 189 11.04 -18.78 -16.75
CA MET A 189 12.04 -19.20 -17.74
C MET A 189 13.32 -18.34 -17.65
N ARG A 190 13.18 -17.02 -17.49
CA ARG A 190 14.33 -16.12 -17.36
C ARG A 190 15.13 -16.35 -16.09
N LEU A 191 14.47 -16.54 -14.97
CA LEU A 191 15.13 -16.81 -13.69
C LEU A 191 15.87 -18.15 -13.73
N GLY A 192 15.23 -19.21 -14.22
CA GLY A 192 15.77 -20.56 -14.23
C GLY A 192 16.38 -20.92 -12.88
N ASP A 193 17.66 -21.31 -12.89
CA ASP A 193 18.46 -21.63 -11.71
C ASP A 193 19.35 -20.46 -11.24
N GLN A 194 19.18 -19.25 -11.80
CA GLN A 194 20.01 -18.10 -11.49
C GLN A 194 19.67 -17.48 -10.13
N ALA A 195 20.62 -16.71 -9.59
CA ALA A 195 20.42 -16.00 -8.33
C ALA A 195 19.44 -14.84 -8.47
N PHE A 196 19.46 -14.14 -9.61
CA PHE A 196 18.61 -13.01 -9.99
C PHE A 196 18.19 -13.12 -11.46
N LEU A 197 17.22 -12.31 -11.89
CA LEU A 197 16.67 -12.35 -13.26
C LEU A 197 17.70 -12.09 -14.34
N PHE A 198 18.78 -11.38 -14.04
CA PHE A 198 19.86 -11.03 -14.95
C PHE A 198 21.23 -11.52 -14.48
N GLY A 199 21.28 -12.73 -13.90
CA GLY A 199 22.52 -13.40 -13.51
C GLY A 199 22.78 -13.41 -12.00
N ASN A 200 23.99 -12.99 -11.59
CA ASN A 200 24.43 -13.10 -10.21
C ASN A 200 24.33 -11.80 -9.41
N SER A 201 23.96 -10.70 -10.04
CA SER A 201 23.82 -9.39 -9.39
C SER A 201 22.39 -8.91 -9.49
N PRO A 202 21.85 -8.32 -8.42
CA PRO A 202 20.49 -7.80 -8.42
C PRO A 202 20.36 -6.59 -9.36
N THR A 203 19.18 -6.44 -9.94
CA THR A 203 18.80 -5.29 -10.76
C THR A 203 17.56 -4.59 -10.18
N ASP A 204 17.16 -3.46 -10.73
CA ASP A 204 15.92 -2.77 -10.36
C ASP A 204 14.68 -3.64 -10.67
N VAL A 205 14.73 -4.46 -11.72
CA VAL A 205 13.65 -5.39 -12.06
C VAL A 205 13.48 -6.48 -11.02
N ASP A 206 14.58 -6.95 -10.41
CA ASP A 206 14.51 -7.92 -9.31
C ASP A 206 13.79 -7.31 -8.10
N ALA A 207 14.03 -6.04 -7.77
CA ALA A 207 13.37 -5.36 -6.67
C ALA A 207 11.87 -5.17 -6.94
N LEU A 208 11.49 -4.77 -8.17
CA LEU A 208 10.10 -4.62 -8.59
C LEU A 208 9.35 -5.95 -8.54
N PHE A 209 9.95 -6.99 -9.13
CA PHE A 209 9.36 -8.32 -9.20
C PHE A 209 9.26 -8.96 -7.81
N LEU A 210 10.31 -8.90 -7.01
CA LEU A 210 10.30 -9.41 -5.63
C LEU A 210 9.22 -8.72 -4.79
N GLY A 211 9.07 -7.40 -4.91
CA GLY A 211 8.01 -6.65 -4.25
C GLY A 211 6.62 -7.16 -4.63
N HIS A 212 6.40 -7.40 -5.92
CA HIS A 212 5.15 -7.98 -6.42
C HIS A 212 4.91 -9.38 -5.83
N VAL A 213 5.89 -10.29 -5.91
CA VAL A 213 5.75 -11.67 -5.43
C VAL A 213 5.49 -11.72 -3.93
N LEU A 214 6.25 -10.95 -3.14
CA LEU A 214 6.06 -10.90 -1.69
C LEU A 214 4.68 -10.35 -1.32
N PHE A 215 4.18 -9.35 -2.03
CA PHE A 215 2.82 -8.87 -1.82
C PHE A 215 1.79 -9.95 -2.12
N VAL A 216 1.87 -10.58 -3.27
CA VAL A 216 0.92 -11.63 -3.70
C VAL A 216 0.90 -12.80 -2.71
N LEU A 217 2.07 -13.26 -2.24
CA LEU A 217 2.15 -14.40 -1.33
C LEU A 217 1.73 -14.07 0.11
N ASN A 218 1.93 -12.84 0.58
CA ASN A 218 1.68 -12.52 1.99
C ASN A 218 0.38 -11.75 2.22
N ALA A 219 -0.01 -10.85 1.32
CA ALA A 219 -1.15 -9.96 1.51
C ALA A 219 -2.44 -10.45 0.83
N LEU A 220 -2.35 -11.08 -0.35
CA LEU A 220 -3.56 -11.57 -1.02
C LEU A 220 -4.09 -12.84 -0.35
N PRO A 221 -5.43 -13.02 -0.30
CA PRO A 221 -6.04 -14.20 0.29
C PRO A 221 -5.71 -15.48 -0.49
N GLY A 222 -5.89 -16.64 0.14
CA GLY A 222 -5.67 -17.93 -0.52
C GLY A 222 -6.60 -18.22 -1.71
N THR A 223 -7.69 -17.48 -1.82
CA THR A 223 -8.65 -17.55 -2.93
C THR A 223 -8.27 -16.69 -4.14
N SER A 224 -7.18 -15.91 -4.05
CA SER A 224 -6.70 -15.06 -5.15
C SER A 224 -6.25 -15.89 -6.35
N THR A 225 -6.76 -15.53 -7.52
CA THR A 225 -6.38 -16.15 -8.81
C THR A 225 -4.91 -15.87 -9.12
N LEU A 226 -4.46 -14.63 -8.89
CA LEU A 226 -3.07 -14.21 -9.11
C LEU A 226 -2.09 -14.99 -8.23
N ARG A 227 -2.47 -15.21 -6.95
CA ARG A 227 -1.68 -16.03 -6.03
C ARG A 227 -1.63 -17.49 -6.48
N SER A 228 -2.74 -18.05 -6.93
CA SER A 228 -2.80 -19.41 -7.44
C SER A 228 -1.91 -19.60 -8.67
N TYR A 229 -1.90 -18.64 -9.60
CA TYR A 229 -1.01 -18.70 -10.76
C TYR A 229 0.46 -18.65 -10.37
N LEU A 230 0.83 -17.72 -9.48
CA LEU A 230 2.21 -17.60 -9.00
C LEU A 230 2.72 -18.89 -8.33
N GLN A 231 1.86 -19.56 -7.57
CA GLN A 231 2.21 -20.81 -6.87
C GLN A 231 2.50 -22.00 -7.79
N ASN A 232 2.16 -21.91 -9.08
CA ASN A 232 2.55 -22.93 -10.07
C ASN A 232 4.03 -22.82 -10.50
N TYR A 233 4.75 -21.80 -10.08
CA TYR A 233 6.13 -21.54 -10.45
C TYR A 233 7.05 -21.61 -9.21
N ASP A 234 7.46 -22.83 -8.85
CA ASP A 234 8.26 -23.09 -7.64
C ASP A 234 9.55 -22.27 -7.59
N ASN A 235 10.22 -22.04 -8.72
CA ASN A 235 11.47 -21.28 -8.77
C ASN A 235 11.24 -19.81 -8.41
N LEU A 236 10.10 -19.19 -8.81
CA LEU A 236 9.75 -17.82 -8.45
C LEU A 236 9.40 -17.71 -6.96
N VAL A 237 8.67 -18.68 -6.43
CA VAL A 237 8.33 -18.74 -5.00
C VAL A 237 9.61 -18.93 -4.16
N ASN A 238 10.46 -19.87 -4.53
CA ASN A 238 11.73 -20.14 -3.83
C ASN A 238 12.68 -18.93 -3.89
N PHE A 239 12.73 -18.22 -5.03
CA PHE A 239 13.46 -16.96 -5.15
C PHE A 239 12.96 -15.93 -4.12
N ALA A 240 11.65 -15.74 -4.04
CA ALA A 240 11.06 -14.77 -3.13
C ALA A 240 11.29 -15.11 -1.65
N GLU A 241 11.11 -16.38 -1.26
CA GLU A 241 11.34 -16.80 0.12
C GLU A 241 12.83 -16.67 0.52
N ARG A 242 13.74 -17.06 -0.36
CA ARG A 242 15.19 -16.86 -0.14
C ARG A 242 15.54 -15.40 0.05
N MET A 243 15.05 -14.52 -0.83
CA MET A 243 15.31 -13.08 -0.77
C MET A 243 14.63 -12.41 0.42
N LYS A 244 13.44 -12.86 0.80
CA LYS A 244 12.74 -12.42 2.00
C LYS A 244 13.58 -12.64 3.24
N VAL A 245 14.11 -13.84 3.43
CA VAL A 245 14.99 -14.14 4.55
C VAL A 245 16.26 -13.28 4.51
N GLN A 246 16.88 -13.15 3.35
CA GLN A 246 18.12 -12.40 3.20
C GLN A 246 17.96 -10.90 3.43
N LEU A 247 16.88 -10.30 2.94
CA LEU A 247 16.70 -8.85 2.95
C LEU A 247 15.84 -8.34 4.11
N LEU A 248 14.88 -9.14 4.62
CA LEU A 248 13.91 -8.69 5.62
C LEU A 248 14.16 -9.23 7.04
N ALA A 249 14.96 -10.31 7.20
CA ALA A 249 15.26 -10.86 8.52
C ALA A 249 16.23 -9.98 9.35
N VAL A 250 16.93 -9.06 8.73
CA VAL A 250 17.93 -8.18 9.39
C VAL A 250 17.28 -7.25 10.42
N ASP A 251 16.02 -6.87 10.25
CA ASP A 251 15.32 -5.97 11.19
C ASP A 251 14.95 -6.64 12.51
N SER A 252 14.90 -7.97 12.57
CA SER A 252 14.56 -8.70 13.78
C SER A 252 15.69 -8.68 14.82
N SER A 253 16.92 -8.39 14.41
CA SER A 253 18.12 -8.41 15.28
C SER A 253 18.56 -7.04 15.79
N SER A 254 18.07 -5.94 15.22
CA SER A 254 18.45 -4.58 15.61
C SER A 254 17.40 -3.81 16.41
N GLY A 255 16.21 -4.38 16.60
CA GLY A 255 15.05 -3.78 17.31
C GLY A 255 14.97 -4.08 18.81
N GLY A 256 16.07 -4.40 19.47
CA GLY A 256 16.11 -4.72 20.89
C GLY A 256 16.60 -3.58 21.79
N SER A 257 15.98 -2.38 21.75
CA SER A 257 16.18 -1.41 22.84
C SER A 257 15.05 -0.37 22.83
N GLY A 258 14.16 -0.50 23.80
CA GLY A 258 13.36 0.64 24.18
C GLY A 258 11.86 0.39 24.32
N SER A 259 11.49 0.07 25.54
CA SER A 259 10.20 0.27 26.22
C SER A 259 9.45 -0.98 26.63
N SER A 260 10.01 -1.64 27.62
CA SER A 260 9.23 -2.50 28.51
C SER A 260 8.39 -1.63 29.46
N ALA A 261 7.09 -1.54 29.20
CA ALA A 261 6.16 -1.09 30.22
C ALA A 261 5.98 -2.24 31.24
N PRO A 262 6.03 -1.97 32.57
CA PRO A 262 5.87 -3.01 33.57
C PRO A 262 4.40 -3.42 33.66
N SER A 263 4.12 -4.69 33.40
CA SER A 263 2.86 -5.32 33.77
C SER A 263 2.83 -5.48 35.29
N SER A 264 2.06 -4.65 35.97
CA SER A 264 1.74 -4.82 37.37
C SER A 264 0.66 -5.88 37.54
N SER A 265 1.09 -7.07 37.91
CA SER A 265 0.24 -8.09 38.51
C SER A 265 -0.12 -7.66 39.93
N SER A 266 -1.38 -7.29 40.19
CA SER A 266 -1.90 -7.13 41.55
C SER A 266 -2.82 -8.30 41.88
N MET A 267 -2.37 -9.13 42.80
CA MET A 267 -3.18 -10.12 43.51
C MET A 267 -4.26 -9.47 44.37
N PRO A 268 -5.39 -10.14 44.62
CA PRO A 268 -6.48 -9.59 45.42
C PRO A 268 -6.20 -9.77 46.91
N ARG A 269 -6.16 -8.67 47.64
CA ARG A 269 -6.25 -8.68 49.10
C ARG A 269 -7.71 -8.65 49.55
N LYS A 270 -8.09 -9.74 50.22
CA LYS A 270 -9.33 -9.88 50.99
C LYS A 270 -9.28 -9.00 52.23
N GLY A 271 -10.15 -8.03 52.33
CA GLY A 271 -10.33 -7.22 53.55
C GLY A 271 -11.81 -6.92 53.75
N THR A 272 -12.37 -7.55 54.75
CA THR A 272 -13.70 -7.31 55.30
C THR A 272 -13.76 -5.98 56.01
N SER A 273 -14.72 -5.12 55.67
CA SER A 273 -15.42 -4.28 56.65
C SER A 273 -16.74 -3.74 56.09
N SER A 274 -17.73 -3.87 56.91
CA SER A 274 -19.11 -3.41 56.88
C SER A 274 -19.24 -1.90 56.64
N GLY A 275 -20.23 -1.48 55.81
CA GLY A 275 -20.59 -0.07 55.76
C GLY A 275 -21.63 0.26 54.72
N GLN A 276 -22.87 0.24 55.07
CA GLN A 276 -24.02 1.05 54.61
C GLN A 276 -24.19 1.30 53.09
N SER A 277 -25.20 0.65 52.56
CA SER A 277 -25.86 0.90 51.30
C SER A 277 -26.42 2.32 51.23
N TYR A 278 -25.77 3.20 50.47
CA TYR A 278 -26.40 4.40 49.95
C TYR A 278 -26.93 4.13 48.55
N LYS A 279 -28.27 4.01 48.41
CA LYS A 279 -28.95 4.06 47.14
C LYS A 279 -28.77 5.47 46.56
N PRO A 280 -28.23 5.63 45.32
CA PRO A 280 -28.23 6.93 44.66
C PRO A 280 -29.67 7.31 44.33
N LYS A 281 -30.12 8.46 44.82
CA LYS A 281 -31.38 9.08 44.39
C LYS A 281 -31.33 9.30 42.85
N PRO A 282 -32.44 9.03 42.12
CA PRO A 282 -32.54 9.35 40.72
C PRO A 282 -32.31 10.86 40.54
N ARG A 283 -31.28 11.23 39.75
CA ARG A 283 -31.08 12.61 39.32
C ARG A 283 -32.34 13.07 38.60
N ALA A 284 -32.99 14.10 39.11
CA ALA A 284 -34.10 14.77 38.45
C ALA A 284 -33.65 15.14 37.02
N LYS A 285 -34.43 14.76 36.03
CA LYS A 285 -34.24 15.18 34.63
C LYS A 285 -34.35 16.70 34.61
N LYS A 286 -33.20 17.38 34.43
CA LYS A 286 -33.16 18.82 34.24
C LYS A 286 -33.98 19.12 32.99
N GLU A 287 -35.10 19.80 33.14
CA GLU A 287 -35.90 20.27 32.01
C GLU A 287 -35.01 21.17 31.15
N ARG A 288 -34.84 20.79 29.91
CA ARG A 288 -34.03 21.55 28.95
C ARG A 288 -34.76 22.81 28.57
N THR A 289 -34.07 23.95 28.65
CA THR A 289 -34.60 25.25 28.25
C THR A 289 -34.99 25.23 26.76
N GLU A 290 -36.01 26.02 26.41
CA GLU A 290 -36.49 26.15 25.00
C GLU A 290 -35.36 26.58 24.06
N GLU A 291 -34.37 27.33 24.53
CA GLU A 291 -33.18 27.74 23.81
C GLU A 291 -32.27 26.56 23.47
N GLU A 292 -32.07 25.61 24.39
CA GLU A 292 -31.28 24.37 24.14
C GLU A 292 -31.95 23.47 23.11
N LYS A 293 -33.29 23.41 23.12
CA LYS A 293 -34.06 22.67 22.11
C LYS A 293 -33.93 23.30 20.73
N LYS A 294 -34.04 24.63 20.63
CA LYS A 294 -33.87 25.40 19.37
C LYS A 294 -32.43 25.30 18.84
N PHE A 295 -31.43 25.39 19.71
CA PHE A 295 -30.05 25.23 19.35
C PHE A 295 -29.75 23.82 18.75
N ARG A 296 -30.24 22.78 19.44
CA ARG A 296 -30.09 21.41 18.98
C ARG A 296 -30.81 21.13 17.64
N GLN A 297 -31.96 21.78 17.46
CA GLN A 297 -32.69 21.72 16.19
C GLN A 297 -31.92 22.40 15.07
N ARG A 298 -31.38 23.60 15.30
CA ARG A 298 -30.52 24.31 14.33
C ARG A 298 -29.26 23.55 14.00
N THR A 299 -28.62 22.92 14.99
CA THR A 299 -27.44 22.07 14.79
C THR A 299 -27.75 20.85 13.91
N LYS A 300 -28.92 20.21 14.13
CA LYS A 300 -29.36 19.08 13.29
C LYS A 300 -29.60 19.51 11.85
N TYR A 301 -30.28 20.65 11.64
CA TYR A 301 -30.49 21.19 10.29
C TYR A 301 -29.18 21.58 9.62
N PHE A 302 -28.26 22.20 10.35
CA PHE A 302 -26.93 22.56 9.83
C PHE A 302 -26.16 21.29 9.42
N LEU A 303 -26.11 20.27 10.25
CA LEU A 303 -25.46 18.99 9.92
C LEU A 303 -26.12 18.30 8.75
N ALA A 304 -27.48 18.31 8.67
CA ALA A 304 -28.20 17.75 7.53
C ALA A 304 -27.90 18.51 6.24
N THR A 305 -27.86 19.85 6.29
CA THR A 305 -27.52 20.68 5.12
C THR A 305 -26.09 20.45 4.67
N GLN A 306 -25.12 20.32 5.59
CA GLN A 306 -23.74 19.98 5.25
C GLN A 306 -23.64 18.60 4.63
N LEU A 307 -24.37 17.62 5.15
CA LEU A 307 -24.39 16.26 4.60
C LEU A 307 -24.97 16.24 3.18
N VAL A 308 -26.06 16.97 2.93
CA VAL A 308 -26.65 17.12 1.60
C VAL A 308 -25.68 17.84 0.65
N ALA A 309 -25.02 18.90 1.11
CA ALA A 309 -24.02 19.62 0.30
C ALA A 309 -22.85 18.73 -0.09
N VAL A 310 -22.36 17.90 0.83
CA VAL A 310 -21.30 16.90 0.56
C VAL A 310 -21.78 15.84 -0.43
N LEU A 311 -23.01 15.35 -0.28
CA LEU A 311 -23.59 14.38 -1.23
C LEU A 311 -23.75 14.97 -2.63
N VAL A 312 -24.26 16.20 -2.73
CA VAL A 312 -24.39 16.92 -4.02
C VAL A 312 -23.01 17.17 -4.63
N PHE A 313 -22.05 17.60 -3.84
CA PHE A 313 -20.66 17.77 -4.30
C PHE A 313 -20.08 16.46 -4.83
N LEU A 314 -20.26 15.34 -4.11
CA LEU A 314 -19.81 14.01 -4.54
C LEU A 314 -20.52 13.54 -5.82
N LEU A 315 -21.80 13.86 -5.99
CA LEU A 315 -22.55 13.57 -7.21
C LEU A 315 -22.05 14.39 -8.41
N ILE A 316 -21.76 15.68 -8.20
CA ILE A 316 -21.25 16.57 -9.26
C ILE A 316 -19.81 16.21 -9.63
N MET A 317 -18.94 16.02 -8.63
CA MET A 317 -17.53 15.68 -8.86
C MET A 317 -17.34 14.21 -9.23
N GLY A 318 -18.27 13.34 -8.85
CA GLY A 318 -18.25 11.89 -9.11
C GLY A 318 -18.76 11.49 -10.50
N GLY A 319 -19.29 12.38 -11.30
CA GLY A 319 -19.95 12.08 -12.60
C GLY A 319 -20.92 10.90 -12.41
N VAL A 320 -22.19 11.19 -12.23
CA VAL A 320 -23.21 10.15 -12.22
C VAL A 320 -23.23 9.54 -13.62
N ASP A 321 -22.83 8.27 -13.74
CA ASP A 321 -23.33 7.44 -14.83
C ASP A 321 -24.85 7.43 -14.65
N SER A 322 -25.55 8.25 -15.46
CA SER A 322 -26.99 8.21 -15.56
C SER A 322 -27.35 6.77 -15.93
N PRO A 323 -28.31 6.12 -15.25
CA PRO A 323 -28.90 4.93 -15.80
C PRO A 323 -29.56 5.34 -17.12
N GLU A 324 -29.00 4.90 -18.23
CA GLU A 324 -29.72 4.90 -19.48
C GLU A 324 -31.03 4.15 -19.24
N LEU A 325 -32.13 4.87 -19.31
CA LEU A 325 -33.47 4.30 -19.44
C LEU A 325 -33.41 3.53 -20.74
N ASP A 326 -33.51 2.21 -20.64
CA ASP A 326 -33.79 1.33 -21.77
C ASP A 326 -35.16 1.75 -22.33
N ASP A 327 -35.17 2.61 -23.34
CA ASP A 327 -36.29 2.77 -24.22
C ASP A 327 -36.36 1.52 -25.09
N GLU A 328 -37.14 0.57 -24.61
CA GLU A 328 -37.58 -0.62 -25.32
C GLU A 328 -38.50 -0.16 -26.45
N TYR A 329 -37.95 0.06 -27.64
CA TYR A 329 -38.72 0.22 -28.87
C TYR A 329 -39.06 -1.18 -29.36
N ASP A 330 -40.27 -1.63 -29.01
CA ASP A 330 -40.98 -2.69 -29.71
C ASP A 330 -41.18 -2.30 -31.18
N VAL A 331 -40.40 -2.88 -32.08
CA VAL A 331 -40.65 -2.83 -33.50
C VAL A 331 -41.57 -4.00 -33.82
N GLU A 332 -42.87 -3.72 -33.82
CA GLU A 332 -43.87 -4.58 -34.47
C GLU A 332 -43.56 -4.65 -35.96
N TYR A 333 -43.20 -5.85 -36.44
CA TYR A 333 -43.28 -6.19 -37.88
C TYR A 333 -44.69 -6.70 -38.15
N GLU A 334 -45.49 -5.83 -38.79
CA GLU A 334 -46.67 -6.26 -39.55
C GLU A 334 -46.23 -6.79 -40.92
N ASP A 335 -46.96 -7.84 -41.39
CA ASP A 335 -46.84 -8.67 -42.60
C ASP A 335 -46.58 -7.92 -43.93
#